data_0817edd584c6cbcb96ab66a729f5c2a8
#
_entry.id   0817edd584c6cbcb96ab66a729f5c2a8
#
_cell.length_a   1.000
_cell.length_b   1.000
_cell.length_c   1.000
_cell.angle_alpha   90.00
_cell.angle_beta   90.00
_cell.angle_gamma   90.00
#
_symmetry.space_group_name_H-M   'P 1'
#
loop_
_entity.id
_entity.type
_entity.pdbx_description
1 polymer ?
#
loop_
_entity_poly.entity_id
_entity_poly.type
_entity_poly.pdbx_seq_one_letter_code
_entity_poly.pdbx_strand_id
1 'polypeptide(L)'
;MLGRLTVVGALWFARPGQAADLSFRPAGGTRAQVLIVEDPNATYQYQPETAAIQNMVDRGLTNFTGQATVAGAWRSLVSTQDVVGIKVYSTAGPISGTRPAVVTAVIHGLLDAGLPPAHIIIWDKHADDLRAAGFFQLAAQLGVRAAGSAETGYDPTNFYLPGSPMIGQLVWGDLEFGEKGPDIGKKSFVSRLLGRPITKIISIAPLLNQDSAGVCGHLYGLAMGSVDNTMRFEDDPGRLAVAVPEIYALPTLGDRVVLNLTDALIGQYEGGAKGLLQYSTVLNQLWFSRDPVALDRLAIRELDRERQVIKAPGFKPNPELYANAALLQLGVNDPARIQVGKLH
;
A
#
# COMPACT_ATOMS: atom_id res chain seq x y z
N MET A 1 -49.76 6.98 41.25
CA MET A 1 -49.85 6.04 40.11
C MET A 1 -48.58 6.13 39.32
N LEU A 2 -47.65 5.20 39.54
CA LEU A 2 -46.36 5.13 38.85
C LEU A 2 -46.51 4.16 37.65
N GLY A 3 -46.36 4.70 36.44
CA GLY A 3 -46.32 3.92 35.19
C GLY A 3 -44.89 3.38 34.95
N ARG A 4 -44.76 2.06 34.91
CA ARG A 4 -43.52 1.37 34.52
C ARG A 4 -43.37 1.42 32.99
N LEU A 5 -42.29 2.03 32.49
CA LEU A 5 -41.84 1.85 31.11
C LEU A 5 -41.03 0.55 31.02
N THR A 6 -41.57 -0.40 30.26
CA THR A 6 -40.85 -1.64 29.90
C THR A 6 -40.04 -1.38 28.62
N VAL A 7 -38.70 -1.37 28.72
CA VAL A 7 -37.81 -1.32 27.56
C VAL A 7 -37.68 -2.76 27.06
N VAL A 8 -38.25 -3.02 25.87
CA VAL A 8 -38.05 -4.28 25.13
C VAL A 8 -36.75 -4.15 24.33
N GLY A 9 -35.70 -4.78 24.82
CA GLY A 9 -34.44 -4.92 24.10
C GLY A 9 -34.61 -5.96 23.01
N ALA A 10 -34.54 -5.53 21.74
CA ALA A 10 -34.46 -6.43 20.59
C ALA A 10 -33.07 -7.01 20.50
N LEU A 11 -32.90 -8.27 20.88
CA LEU A 11 -31.71 -9.08 20.61
C LEU A 11 -31.71 -9.43 19.12
N TRP A 12 -30.81 -8.79 18.34
CA TRP A 12 -30.52 -9.21 16.98
C TRP A 12 -29.59 -10.42 17.02
N PHE A 13 -30.18 -11.61 16.81
CA PHE A 13 -29.38 -12.80 16.49
C PHE A 13 -28.85 -12.67 15.06
N ALA A 14 -27.53 -12.55 14.93
CA ALA A 14 -26.86 -12.65 13.64
C ALA A 14 -27.07 -14.07 13.08
N ARG A 15 -27.69 -14.17 11.92
CA ARG A 15 -27.81 -15.43 11.17
C ARG A 15 -26.43 -15.80 10.61
N PRO A 16 -25.93 -17.04 10.82
CA PRO A 16 -24.73 -17.49 10.11
C PRO A 16 -25.10 -17.73 8.64
N GLY A 17 -24.39 -17.08 7.73
CA GLY A 17 -24.47 -17.37 6.30
C GLY A 17 -24.86 -16.25 5.34
N GLN A 18 -24.97 -15.01 5.76
CA GLN A 18 -25.01 -13.88 4.80
C GLN A 18 -23.60 -13.31 4.64
N ALA A 19 -22.94 -13.67 3.51
CA ALA A 19 -21.84 -12.87 2.99
C ALA A 19 -22.33 -11.42 2.90
N ALA A 20 -21.68 -10.49 3.59
CA ALA A 20 -21.99 -9.08 3.45
C ALA A 20 -21.88 -8.75 1.96
N ASP A 21 -22.93 -8.20 1.38
CA ASP A 21 -22.94 -7.69 0.01
C ASP A 21 -22.00 -6.48 -0.04
N LEU A 22 -20.71 -6.75 -0.23
CA LEU A 22 -19.64 -5.77 -0.41
C LEU A 22 -19.65 -5.33 -1.87
N SER A 23 -20.80 -4.83 -2.35
CA SER A 23 -20.87 -4.22 -3.67
C SER A 23 -19.84 -3.11 -3.77
N PHE A 24 -18.94 -3.33 -4.70
CA PHE A 24 -17.80 -2.51 -5.02
C PHE A 24 -18.17 -1.04 -5.31
N ARG A 25 -17.66 -0.11 -4.50
CA ARG A 25 -17.76 1.34 -4.76
C ARG A 25 -16.37 1.93 -4.98
N PRO A 26 -16.19 2.86 -5.95
CA PRO A 26 -14.92 3.54 -6.20
C PRO A 26 -14.42 4.31 -4.97
N ALA A 27 -13.09 4.51 -4.87
CA ALA A 27 -12.49 5.44 -3.92
C ALA A 27 -13.14 6.83 -4.05
N GLY A 28 -13.50 7.45 -2.92
CA GLY A 28 -14.28 8.71 -2.89
C GLY A 28 -15.68 8.55 -2.27
N GLY A 29 -16.08 7.35 -1.88
CA GLY A 29 -17.31 7.09 -1.15
C GLY A 29 -17.32 7.72 0.25
N THR A 30 -18.53 7.93 0.81
CA THR A 30 -18.69 8.44 2.19
C THR A 30 -18.18 7.49 3.27
N ARG A 31 -17.87 6.24 2.92
CA ARG A 31 -17.33 5.18 3.79
C ARG A 31 -16.31 4.33 3.05
N ALA A 32 -15.22 3.98 3.72
CA ALA A 32 -14.24 3.03 3.22
C ALA A 32 -14.56 1.62 3.70
N GLN A 33 -14.21 0.63 2.87
CA GLN A 33 -14.29 -0.79 3.22
C GLN A 33 -12.88 -1.37 3.26
N VAL A 34 -12.58 -2.07 4.35
CA VAL A 34 -11.34 -2.82 4.53
C VAL A 34 -11.70 -4.24 4.92
N LEU A 35 -11.16 -5.21 4.19
CA LEU A 35 -11.28 -6.62 4.51
C LEU A 35 -9.97 -7.11 5.10
N ILE A 36 -10.01 -7.67 6.31
CA ILE A 36 -8.88 -8.32 6.98
C ILE A 36 -9.07 -9.83 6.88
N VAL A 37 -8.09 -10.50 6.31
CA VAL A 37 -8.01 -11.97 6.29
C VAL A 37 -6.94 -12.38 7.28
N GLU A 38 -7.27 -13.29 8.17
CA GLU A 38 -6.38 -13.82 9.20
C GLU A 38 -6.25 -15.33 9.07
N ASP A 39 -5.02 -15.83 9.17
CA ASP A 39 -4.73 -17.26 9.28
C ASP A 39 -3.57 -17.46 10.26
N PRO A 40 -3.80 -18.08 11.43
CA PRO A 40 -2.75 -18.31 12.44
C PRO A 40 -1.53 -19.07 11.90
N ASN A 41 -1.69 -19.81 10.79
CA ASN A 41 -0.63 -20.60 10.16
C ASN A 41 0.12 -19.83 9.06
N ALA A 42 -0.17 -18.54 8.86
CA ALA A 42 0.45 -17.76 7.78
C ALA A 42 1.94 -17.50 8.01
N THR A 43 2.42 -17.62 9.26
CA THR A 43 3.85 -17.56 9.60
C THR A 43 4.23 -18.61 10.62
N TYR A 44 5.44 -19.16 10.48
CA TYR A 44 6.08 -20.01 11.48
C TYR A 44 7.48 -19.50 11.79
N GLN A 45 7.79 -19.23 13.05
CA GLN A 45 9.09 -18.66 13.47
C GLN A 45 9.50 -17.42 12.65
N TYR A 46 8.57 -16.48 12.45
CA TYR A 46 8.74 -15.28 11.62
C TYR A 46 8.98 -15.56 10.12
N GLN A 47 8.86 -16.81 9.67
CA GLN A 47 8.95 -17.14 8.25
C GLN A 47 7.54 -17.28 7.65
N PRO A 48 7.30 -16.72 6.45
CA PRO A 48 5.99 -16.80 5.79
C PRO A 48 5.74 -18.23 5.27
N GLU A 49 4.52 -18.72 5.48
CA GLU A 49 4.03 -20.03 5.00
C GLU A 49 3.27 -19.85 3.69
N THR A 50 3.91 -20.17 2.57
CA THR A 50 3.45 -19.84 1.22
C THR A 50 2.04 -20.35 0.91
N ALA A 51 1.71 -21.59 1.33
CA ALA A 51 0.39 -22.19 1.05
C ALA A 51 -0.74 -21.47 1.82
N ALA A 52 -0.51 -21.11 3.08
CA ALA A 52 -1.46 -20.34 3.89
C ALA A 52 -1.67 -18.94 3.29
N ILE A 53 -0.58 -18.27 2.89
CA ILE A 53 -0.63 -16.94 2.28
C ILE A 53 -1.38 -16.98 0.94
N GLN A 54 -1.14 -17.98 0.09
CA GLN A 54 -1.90 -18.15 -1.15
C GLN A 54 -3.41 -18.26 -0.87
N ASN A 55 -3.77 -19.09 0.09
CA ASN A 55 -5.18 -19.26 0.50
C ASN A 55 -5.77 -17.94 1.03
N MET A 56 -5.01 -17.18 1.84
CA MET A 56 -5.45 -15.86 2.34
C MET A 56 -5.70 -14.87 1.20
N VAL A 57 -4.81 -14.81 0.20
CA VAL A 57 -4.97 -13.94 -0.97
C VAL A 57 -6.20 -14.34 -1.77
N ASP A 58 -6.38 -15.62 -2.05
CA ASP A 58 -7.49 -16.15 -2.85
C ASP A 58 -8.85 -15.91 -2.16
N ARG A 59 -8.96 -16.24 -0.87
CA ARG A 59 -10.17 -15.99 -0.07
C ARG A 59 -10.44 -14.51 0.10
N GLY A 60 -9.39 -13.74 0.39
CA GLY A 60 -9.49 -12.30 0.55
C GLY A 60 -10.01 -11.63 -0.71
N LEU A 61 -9.42 -11.95 -1.85
CA LEU A 61 -9.79 -11.32 -3.10
C LEU A 61 -11.19 -11.72 -3.60
N THR A 62 -11.56 -13.00 -3.49
CA THR A 62 -12.91 -13.45 -3.87
C THR A 62 -13.99 -12.79 -3.02
N ASN A 63 -13.78 -12.70 -1.70
CA ASN A 63 -14.70 -12.00 -0.80
C ASN A 63 -14.73 -10.49 -1.06
N PHE A 64 -13.56 -9.87 -1.26
CA PHE A 64 -13.44 -8.43 -1.50
C PHE A 64 -14.12 -7.98 -2.80
N THR A 65 -14.04 -8.81 -3.84
CA THR A 65 -14.64 -8.51 -5.14
C THR A 65 -16.06 -9.07 -5.31
N GLY A 66 -16.52 -9.94 -4.41
CA GLY A 66 -17.79 -10.65 -4.53
C GLY A 66 -17.84 -11.67 -5.66
N GLN A 67 -16.67 -12.09 -6.17
CA GLN A 67 -16.59 -13.06 -7.28
C GLN A 67 -16.52 -14.49 -6.78
N ALA A 68 -17.15 -15.40 -7.52
CA ALA A 68 -17.20 -16.82 -7.15
C ALA A 68 -15.89 -17.59 -7.35
N THR A 69 -14.96 -17.07 -8.18
CA THR A 69 -13.69 -17.69 -8.50
C THR A 69 -12.53 -16.72 -8.38
N VAL A 70 -11.34 -17.21 -8.06
CA VAL A 70 -10.10 -16.42 -7.97
C VAL A 70 -9.79 -15.73 -9.30
N ALA A 71 -9.85 -16.48 -10.42
CA ALA A 71 -9.64 -15.90 -11.74
C ALA A 71 -10.69 -14.82 -12.09
N GLY A 72 -11.95 -15.02 -11.71
CA GLY A 72 -13.01 -14.02 -11.86
C GLY A 72 -12.75 -12.77 -11.04
N ALA A 73 -12.26 -12.95 -9.81
CA ALA A 73 -11.89 -11.86 -8.92
C ALA A 73 -10.78 -10.99 -9.51
N TRP A 74 -9.69 -11.59 -9.99
CA TRP A 74 -8.61 -10.87 -10.66
C TRP A 74 -9.08 -10.17 -11.94
N ARG A 75 -9.89 -10.84 -12.79
CA ARG A 75 -10.46 -10.25 -14.03
C ARG A 75 -11.41 -9.09 -13.75
N SER A 76 -11.97 -8.98 -12.56
CA SER A 76 -12.78 -7.82 -12.18
C SER A 76 -11.93 -6.57 -11.90
N LEU A 77 -10.62 -6.74 -11.66
CA LEU A 77 -9.67 -5.67 -11.38
C LEU A 77 -8.81 -5.31 -12.59
N VAL A 78 -8.41 -6.31 -13.38
CA VAL A 78 -7.48 -6.15 -14.50
C VAL A 78 -7.93 -6.96 -15.72
N SER A 79 -7.56 -6.51 -16.91
CA SER A 79 -7.75 -7.25 -18.17
C SER A 79 -6.44 -7.90 -18.60
N THR A 80 -6.50 -8.88 -19.51
CA THR A 80 -5.32 -9.53 -20.09
C THR A 80 -4.48 -8.59 -20.96
N GLN A 81 -5.02 -7.43 -21.34
CA GLN A 81 -4.31 -6.39 -22.09
C GLN A 81 -3.56 -5.40 -21.19
N ASP A 82 -3.88 -5.39 -19.89
CA ASP A 82 -3.21 -4.51 -18.95
C ASP A 82 -1.76 -4.95 -18.70
N VAL A 83 -0.91 -3.98 -18.43
CA VAL A 83 0.39 -4.21 -17.81
C VAL A 83 0.29 -3.82 -16.35
N VAL A 84 0.38 -4.81 -15.48
CA VAL A 84 0.20 -4.64 -14.03
C VAL A 84 1.54 -4.38 -13.36
N GLY A 85 1.65 -3.21 -12.75
CA GLY A 85 2.76 -2.87 -11.85
C GLY A 85 2.43 -3.28 -10.42
N ILE A 86 3.18 -4.22 -9.85
CA ILE A 86 3.10 -4.56 -8.44
C ILE A 86 4.09 -3.69 -7.69
N LYS A 87 3.59 -2.63 -7.02
CA LYS A 87 4.42 -1.77 -6.17
C LYS A 87 4.69 -2.47 -4.85
N VAL A 88 5.95 -2.62 -4.52
CA VAL A 88 6.41 -3.17 -3.23
C VAL A 88 7.20 -2.12 -2.46
N TYR A 89 7.46 -2.35 -1.18
CA TYR A 89 8.39 -1.57 -0.37
C TYR A 89 9.57 -2.47 0.01
N SER A 90 10.68 -2.31 -0.69
CA SER A 90 11.82 -3.23 -0.63
C SER A 90 12.98 -2.75 0.26
N THR A 91 13.06 -1.46 0.58
CA THR A 91 14.17 -0.86 1.33
C THR A 91 14.40 -1.52 2.69
N ALA A 92 13.36 -1.98 3.38
CA ALA A 92 13.48 -2.69 4.66
C ALA A 92 13.86 -4.18 4.52
N GLY A 93 14.17 -4.63 3.30
CA GLY A 93 14.55 -6.01 3.00
C GLY A 93 13.40 -7.02 3.07
N PRO A 94 13.69 -8.34 2.97
CA PRO A 94 12.65 -9.38 2.84
C PRO A 94 11.89 -9.68 4.15
N ILE A 95 12.39 -9.18 5.30
CA ILE A 95 11.81 -9.49 6.62
C ILE A 95 10.78 -8.44 7.02
N SER A 96 11.11 -7.16 6.90
CA SER A 96 10.27 -6.04 7.35
C SER A 96 9.67 -5.24 6.19
N GLY A 97 10.21 -5.36 4.98
CA GLY A 97 9.60 -4.87 3.74
C GLY A 97 8.43 -5.75 3.28
N THR A 98 7.93 -5.48 2.09
CA THR A 98 6.94 -6.35 1.42
C THR A 98 7.52 -7.76 1.24
N ARG A 99 6.82 -8.77 1.70
CA ARG A 99 7.32 -10.14 1.65
C ARG A 99 7.14 -10.77 0.27
N PRO A 100 8.20 -11.39 -0.28
CA PRO A 100 8.12 -12.07 -1.57
C PRO A 100 6.99 -13.12 -1.66
N ALA A 101 6.67 -13.80 -0.54
CA ALA A 101 5.58 -14.79 -0.51
C ALA A 101 4.20 -14.18 -0.81
N VAL A 102 3.92 -12.97 -0.32
CA VAL A 102 2.66 -12.26 -0.62
C VAL A 102 2.61 -11.84 -2.09
N VAL A 103 3.73 -11.34 -2.62
CA VAL A 103 3.85 -10.97 -4.05
C VAL A 103 3.69 -12.19 -4.94
N THR A 104 4.27 -13.33 -4.55
CA THR A 104 4.12 -14.62 -5.26
C THR A 104 2.65 -15.02 -5.38
N ALA A 105 1.89 -14.97 -4.28
CA ALA A 105 0.48 -15.31 -4.28
C ALA A 105 -0.35 -14.40 -5.20
N VAL A 106 -0.05 -13.10 -5.22
CA VAL A 106 -0.67 -12.14 -6.14
C VAL A 106 -0.33 -12.46 -7.60
N ILE A 107 0.95 -12.75 -7.90
CA ILE A 107 1.37 -13.10 -9.27
C ILE A 107 0.71 -14.39 -9.74
N HIS A 108 0.64 -15.45 -8.93
CA HIS A 108 -0.04 -16.69 -9.28
C HIS A 108 -1.51 -16.42 -9.66
N GLY A 109 -2.23 -15.64 -8.85
CA GLY A 109 -3.61 -15.30 -9.16
C GLY A 109 -3.78 -14.51 -10.46
N LEU A 110 -2.85 -13.60 -10.78
CA LEU A 110 -2.84 -12.85 -12.05
C LEU A 110 -2.57 -13.77 -13.25
N LEU A 111 -1.61 -14.70 -13.12
CA LEU A 111 -1.30 -15.69 -14.15
C LEU A 111 -2.47 -16.64 -14.39
N ASP A 112 -3.12 -17.13 -13.34
CA ASP A 112 -4.31 -17.98 -13.39
C ASP A 112 -5.52 -17.27 -14.01
N ALA A 113 -5.58 -15.93 -13.87
CA ALA A 113 -6.55 -15.10 -14.56
C ALA A 113 -6.25 -14.90 -16.06
N GLY A 114 -5.09 -15.38 -16.53
CA GLY A 114 -4.67 -15.33 -17.94
C GLY A 114 -3.85 -14.10 -18.29
N LEU A 115 -3.34 -13.34 -17.31
CA LEU A 115 -2.43 -12.23 -17.59
C LEU A 115 -1.07 -12.78 -18.05
N PRO A 116 -0.51 -12.32 -19.19
CA PRO A 116 0.80 -12.80 -19.65
C PRO A 116 1.90 -12.44 -18.63
N PRO A 117 2.88 -13.33 -18.35
CA PRO A 117 3.97 -13.03 -17.41
C PRO A 117 4.74 -11.74 -17.77
N ALA A 118 4.96 -11.49 -19.07
CA ALA A 118 5.63 -10.27 -19.55
C ALA A 118 4.87 -8.98 -19.23
N HIS A 119 3.58 -9.07 -18.89
CA HIS A 119 2.72 -7.95 -18.50
C HIS A 119 2.72 -7.70 -16.98
N ILE A 120 3.51 -8.44 -16.20
CA ILE A 120 3.63 -8.24 -14.75
C ILE A 120 5.00 -7.67 -14.44
N ILE A 121 5.03 -6.54 -13.71
CA ILE A 121 6.26 -5.83 -13.33
C ILE A 121 6.25 -5.60 -11.81
N ILE A 122 7.14 -6.26 -11.08
CA ILE A 122 7.43 -5.92 -9.68
C ILE A 122 8.31 -4.67 -9.68
N TRP A 123 7.96 -3.64 -8.92
CA TRP A 123 8.74 -2.41 -8.93
C TRP A 123 8.78 -1.68 -7.60
N ASP A 124 9.88 -0.94 -7.41
CA ASP A 124 10.08 0.02 -6.33
C ASP A 124 11.04 1.12 -6.80
N LYS A 125 11.51 2.00 -5.92
CA LYS A 125 12.38 3.11 -6.27
C LYS A 125 13.73 2.62 -6.82
N HIS A 126 14.42 1.74 -6.10
CA HIS A 126 15.78 1.30 -6.42
C HIS A 126 15.87 -0.20 -6.75
N ALA A 127 16.55 -0.53 -7.83
CA ALA A 127 16.78 -1.92 -8.24
C ALA A 127 17.64 -2.69 -7.23
N ASP A 128 18.56 -2.03 -6.52
CA ASP A 128 19.40 -2.68 -5.52
C ASP A 128 18.60 -3.11 -4.30
N ASP A 129 17.64 -2.31 -3.84
CA ASP A 129 16.71 -2.70 -2.77
C ASP A 129 15.84 -3.89 -3.18
N LEU A 130 15.30 -3.88 -4.40
CA LEU A 130 14.56 -5.00 -4.97
C LEU A 130 15.40 -6.28 -5.04
N ARG A 131 16.67 -6.15 -5.39
CA ARG A 131 17.61 -7.29 -5.45
C ARG A 131 17.88 -7.84 -4.06
N ALA A 132 18.19 -6.96 -3.10
CA ALA A 132 18.43 -7.33 -1.70
C ALA A 132 17.22 -7.98 -1.05
N ALA A 133 16.00 -7.55 -1.41
CA ALA A 133 14.75 -8.14 -0.94
C ALA A 133 14.34 -9.43 -1.69
N GLY A 134 15.11 -9.89 -2.71
CA GLY A 134 14.87 -11.13 -3.43
C GLY A 134 13.89 -11.02 -4.61
N PHE A 135 13.40 -9.84 -4.97
CA PHE A 135 12.40 -9.70 -6.02
C PHE A 135 12.93 -9.95 -7.43
N PHE A 136 14.20 -9.73 -7.71
CA PHE A 136 14.78 -10.10 -9.02
C PHE A 136 14.86 -11.61 -9.18
N GLN A 137 15.19 -12.35 -8.11
CA GLN A 137 15.18 -13.81 -8.13
C GLN A 137 13.76 -14.35 -8.32
N LEU A 138 12.79 -13.80 -7.57
CA LEU A 138 11.38 -14.15 -7.70
C LEU A 138 10.87 -13.90 -9.13
N ALA A 139 11.18 -12.73 -9.69
CA ALA A 139 10.76 -12.38 -11.04
C ALA A 139 11.31 -13.37 -12.09
N ALA A 140 12.58 -13.76 -11.98
CA ALA A 140 13.19 -14.76 -12.85
C ALA A 140 12.52 -16.14 -12.72
N GLN A 141 12.18 -16.57 -11.50
CA GLN A 141 11.51 -17.85 -11.25
C GLN A 141 10.09 -17.91 -11.85
N LEU A 142 9.35 -16.79 -11.81
CA LEU A 142 7.97 -16.72 -12.30
C LEU A 142 7.84 -16.24 -13.76
N GLY A 143 8.98 -15.90 -14.40
CA GLY A 143 8.99 -15.39 -15.77
C GLY A 143 8.42 -13.96 -15.91
N VAL A 144 8.31 -13.21 -14.80
CA VAL A 144 7.84 -11.82 -14.78
C VAL A 144 9.01 -10.84 -14.76
N ARG A 145 8.73 -9.54 -14.73
CA ARG A 145 9.77 -8.51 -14.72
C ARG A 145 9.95 -7.91 -13.32
N ALA A 146 11.16 -7.44 -13.01
CA ALA A 146 11.44 -6.58 -11.88
C ALA A 146 12.21 -5.34 -12.37
N ALA A 147 11.87 -4.15 -11.86
CA ALA A 147 12.50 -2.90 -12.30
C ALA A 147 12.50 -1.84 -11.19
N GLY A 148 13.59 -1.08 -11.07
CA GLY A 148 13.68 0.12 -10.27
C GLY A 148 13.26 1.37 -11.05
N SER A 149 12.55 2.29 -10.39
CA SER A 149 12.16 3.58 -10.97
C SER A 149 13.38 4.40 -11.37
N ALA A 150 14.38 4.47 -10.50
CA ALA A 150 15.59 5.23 -10.71
C ALA A 150 16.39 4.71 -11.92
N GLU A 151 16.58 3.39 -12.01
CA GLU A 151 17.35 2.77 -13.08
C GLU A 151 16.61 2.76 -14.43
N THR A 152 15.27 2.75 -14.39
CA THR A 152 14.46 2.92 -15.62
C THR A 152 14.48 4.37 -16.11
N GLY A 153 14.74 5.30 -15.19
CA GLY A 153 14.77 6.73 -15.44
C GLY A 153 13.40 7.40 -15.37
N TYR A 154 13.40 8.71 -15.50
CA TYR A 154 12.25 9.58 -15.29
C TYR A 154 11.80 10.24 -16.58
N ASP A 155 10.50 10.61 -16.63
CA ASP A 155 9.88 11.26 -17.79
C ASP A 155 9.95 12.79 -17.62
N PRO A 156 10.68 13.52 -18.47
CA PRO A 156 10.82 14.97 -18.35
C PRO A 156 9.53 15.74 -18.61
N THR A 157 8.51 15.09 -19.17
CA THR A 157 7.21 15.71 -19.47
C THR A 157 6.16 15.44 -18.42
N ASN A 158 6.41 14.51 -17.48
CA ASN A 158 5.48 14.13 -16.43
C ASN A 158 6.13 14.31 -15.05
N PHE A 159 5.69 15.34 -14.31
CA PHE A 159 6.33 15.72 -13.06
C PHE A 159 5.32 16.29 -12.06
N TYR A 160 5.64 16.17 -10.80
CA TYR A 160 5.04 16.91 -9.71
C TYR A 160 5.74 18.25 -9.52
N LEU A 161 4.96 19.31 -9.46
CA LEU A 161 5.41 20.66 -9.12
C LEU A 161 4.53 21.19 -7.99
N PRO A 162 5.07 21.43 -6.79
CA PRO A 162 4.28 21.93 -5.67
C PRO A 162 3.76 23.34 -5.95
N GLY A 163 2.51 23.63 -5.52
CA GLY A 163 1.90 24.96 -5.64
C GLY A 163 2.64 26.04 -4.83
N SER A 164 3.31 25.67 -3.74
CA SER A 164 4.19 26.55 -2.97
C SER A 164 5.63 26.19 -3.25
N PRO A 165 6.55 27.16 -3.45
CA PRO A 165 7.94 26.87 -3.72
C PRO A 165 8.58 26.13 -2.54
N MET A 166 8.83 24.85 -2.72
CA MET A 166 9.71 24.09 -1.84
C MET A 166 11.13 24.36 -2.33
N ILE A 167 11.80 25.32 -1.71
CA ILE A 167 13.23 25.54 -1.97
C ILE A 167 13.95 24.40 -1.26
N GLY A 168 14.35 23.40 -2.01
CA GLY A 168 15.08 22.24 -1.54
C GLY A 168 16.52 22.25 -2.01
N GLN A 169 17.32 21.42 -1.38
CA GLN A 169 18.67 21.13 -1.84
C GLN A 169 18.57 20.33 -3.16
N LEU A 170 19.49 20.59 -4.08
CA LEU A 170 19.75 19.73 -5.22
C LEU A 170 20.11 18.33 -4.69
N VAL A 171 19.43 17.32 -5.16
CA VAL A 171 19.62 15.96 -4.70
C VAL A 171 20.28 15.13 -5.80
N TRP A 172 21.25 14.34 -5.37
CA TRP A 172 22.00 13.45 -6.25
C TRP A 172 21.08 12.43 -6.97
N GLY A 173 21.36 12.24 -8.26
CA GLY A 173 20.67 11.23 -9.05
C GLY A 173 19.39 11.69 -9.71
N ASP A 174 19.04 12.96 -9.57
CA ASP A 174 17.83 13.50 -10.18
C ASP A 174 18.00 13.82 -11.65
N LEU A 175 16.88 13.80 -12.38
CA LEU A 175 16.85 14.17 -13.80
C LEU A 175 17.35 15.61 -14.01
N GLU A 176 17.15 16.49 -13.06
CA GLU A 176 17.59 17.89 -13.10
C GLU A 176 19.08 18.06 -12.74
N PHE A 177 19.79 17.02 -12.38
CA PHE A 177 21.20 17.10 -12.00
C PHE A 177 22.05 17.59 -13.18
N GLY A 178 22.77 18.68 -12.95
CA GLY A 178 23.59 19.34 -13.99
C GLY A 178 22.84 20.31 -14.90
N GLU A 179 21.51 20.38 -14.84
CA GLU A 179 20.75 21.44 -15.52
C GLU A 179 20.93 22.78 -14.82
N LYS A 180 20.72 23.85 -15.55
CA LYS A 180 20.79 25.23 -15.03
C LYS A 180 19.49 25.96 -15.28
N GLY A 181 19.01 26.70 -14.30
CA GLY A 181 17.81 27.50 -14.46
C GLY A 181 17.05 27.76 -13.16
N PRO A 182 16.03 28.62 -13.17
CA PRO A 182 15.29 29.04 -11.97
C PRO A 182 14.43 27.93 -11.37
N ASP A 183 14.15 26.85 -12.12
CA ASP A 183 13.27 25.77 -11.72
C ASP A 183 14.01 24.50 -11.27
N ILE A 184 15.33 24.54 -11.18
CA ILE A 184 16.15 23.41 -10.74
C ILE A 184 15.75 23.04 -9.28
N GLY A 185 15.58 21.73 -9.04
CA GLY A 185 15.20 21.19 -7.74
C GLY A 185 13.74 21.46 -7.35
N LYS A 186 12.92 22.07 -8.22
CA LYS A 186 11.51 22.34 -7.95
C LYS A 186 10.57 21.20 -8.38
N LYS A 187 10.98 20.42 -9.38
CA LYS A 187 10.18 19.34 -9.96
C LYS A 187 10.57 17.99 -9.36
N SER A 188 9.62 17.09 -9.31
CA SER A 188 9.83 15.65 -9.10
C SER A 188 9.27 14.91 -10.30
N PHE A 189 10.14 14.33 -11.11
CA PHE A 189 9.76 13.67 -12.35
C PHE A 189 9.25 12.26 -12.08
N VAL A 190 8.18 11.88 -12.76
CA VAL A 190 7.57 10.56 -12.62
C VAL A 190 8.40 9.52 -13.39
N SER A 191 8.55 8.35 -12.78
CA SER A 191 9.24 7.21 -13.40
C SER A 191 8.64 6.84 -14.77
N ARG A 192 9.49 6.54 -15.73
CA ARG A 192 9.08 6.04 -17.06
C ARG A 192 8.31 4.73 -17.00
N LEU A 193 8.44 3.95 -15.92
CA LEU A 193 7.62 2.76 -15.68
C LEU A 193 6.13 3.10 -15.67
N LEU A 194 5.78 4.24 -15.07
CA LEU A 194 4.42 4.72 -14.92
C LEU A 194 3.94 5.52 -16.14
N GLY A 195 4.86 6.14 -16.86
CA GLY A 195 4.54 6.95 -18.04
C GLY A 195 4.06 6.13 -19.25
N ARG A 196 4.55 4.90 -19.41
CA ARG A 196 4.29 4.09 -20.62
C ARG A 196 3.83 2.66 -20.35
N PRO A 197 4.64 1.74 -19.71
CA PRO A 197 4.26 0.34 -19.69
C PRO A 197 3.12 0.04 -18.69
N ILE A 198 3.16 0.55 -17.46
CA ILE A 198 2.20 0.18 -16.40
C ILE A 198 0.88 0.87 -16.62
N THR A 199 -0.19 0.10 -16.82
CA THR A 199 -1.57 0.60 -16.98
C THR A 199 -2.40 0.46 -15.72
N LYS A 200 -2.11 -0.53 -14.87
CA LYS A 200 -2.76 -0.80 -13.58
C LYS A 200 -1.73 -1.02 -12.50
N ILE A 201 -2.05 -0.61 -11.28
CA ILE A 201 -1.17 -0.74 -10.12
C ILE A 201 -1.85 -1.56 -9.04
N ILE A 202 -1.13 -2.54 -8.51
CA ILE A 202 -1.43 -3.22 -7.25
C ILE A 202 -0.37 -2.76 -6.26
N SER A 203 -0.79 -2.07 -5.20
CA SER A 203 0.10 -1.63 -4.13
C SER A 203 0.15 -2.66 -3.02
N ILE A 204 1.32 -3.24 -2.75
CA ILE A 204 1.54 -4.18 -1.64
C ILE A 204 2.50 -3.54 -0.65
N ALA A 205 1.95 -2.95 0.41
CA ALA A 205 2.72 -2.26 1.43
C ALA A 205 2.88 -3.11 2.70
N PRO A 206 4.06 -3.15 3.34
CA PRO A 206 4.21 -3.80 4.63
C PRO A 206 3.57 -2.98 5.75
N LEU A 207 3.12 -3.64 6.81
CA LEU A 207 2.77 -2.98 8.06
C LEU A 207 4.05 -2.55 8.79
N LEU A 208 4.60 -1.42 8.39
CA LEU A 208 5.90 -0.92 8.80
C LEU A 208 5.82 0.56 9.15
N ASN A 209 6.35 0.96 10.32
CA ASN A 209 6.42 2.37 10.70
C ASN A 209 7.32 3.18 9.77
N GLN A 210 7.00 4.45 9.62
CA GLN A 210 7.80 5.48 8.95
C GLN A 210 7.72 6.76 9.77
N ASP A 211 8.87 7.33 10.13
CA ASP A 211 8.94 8.36 11.18
C ASP A 211 8.27 9.68 10.78
N SER A 212 8.29 10.06 9.50
CA SER A 212 7.71 11.32 9.01
C SER A 212 6.28 11.19 8.50
N ALA A 213 5.86 10.01 8.02
CA ALA A 213 4.51 9.75 7.51
C ALA A 213 3.63 8.95 8.49
N GLY A 214 4.25 8.28 9.46
CA GLY A 214 3.57 7.37 10.38
C GLY A 214 3.65 5.91 9.97
N VAL A 215 3.44 5.61 8.71
CA VAL A 215 3.54 4.27 8.14
C VAL A 215 4.11 4.35 6.72
N CYS A 216 4.87 3.33 6.30
CA CYS A 216 5.31 3.22 4.90
C CYS A 216 4.12 3.15 3.94
N GLY A 217 3.10 2.42 4.29
CA GLY A 217 1.77 2.40 3.72
C GLY A 217 1.65 2.55 2.21
N HIS A 218 0.41 2.82 1.81
CA HIS A 218 0.06 2.92 0.39
C HIS A 218 0.28 4.32 -0.18
N LEU A 219 0.04 5.38 0.62
CA LEU A 219 0.26 6.75 0.15
C LEU A 219 1.76 7.05 0.03
N TYR A 220 2.50 6.98 1.13
CA TYR A 220 3.93 7.27 1.17
C TYR A 220 4.70 6.34 0.25
N GLY A 221 4.53 5.01 0.39
CA GLY A 221 5.29 4.02 -0.36
C GLY A 221 5.10 4.15 -1.88
N LEU A 222 3.89 4.44 -2.35
CA LEU A 222 3.63 4.65 -3.78
C LEU A 222 4.22 5.98 -4.26
N ALA A 223 3.94 7.09 -3.56
CA ALA A 223 4.41 8.41 -3.96
C ALA A 223 5.95 8.47 -4.03
N MET A 224 6.63 8.03 -2.96
CA MET A 224 8.10 8.08 -2.88
C MET A 224 8.80 7.15 -3.86
N GLY A 225 8.19 6.00 -4.17
CA GLY A 225 8.72 5.07 -5.17
C GLY A 225 8.52 5.50 -6.62
N SER A 226 7.63 6.49 -6.86
CA SER A 226 7.18 6.86 -8.21
C SER A 226 7.92 8.04 -8.82
N VAL A 227 8.54 8.89 -8.00
CA VAL A 227 9.18 10.13 -8.46
C VAL A 227 10.63 10.24 -7.96
N ASP A 228 11.41 11.10 -8.63
CA ASP A 228 12.71 11.54 -8.15
C ASP A 228 12.61 12.75 -7.21
N ASN A 229 13.72 13.36 -6.85
CA ASN A 229 13.80 14.62 -6.08
C ASN A 229 12.98 14.59 -4.78
N THR A 230 12.92 13.45 -4.07
CA THR A 230 12.08 13.30 -2.87
C THR A 230 12.67 13.92 -1.62
N MET A 231 14.02 14.03 -1.51
CA MET A 231 14.69 14.55 -0.31
C MET A 231 14.31 15.98 0.04
N ARG A 232 13.88 16.80 -0.91
CA ARG A 232 13.43 18.18 -0.67
C ARG A 232 12.16 18.27 0.20
N PHE A 233 11.43 17.18 0.42
CA PHE A 233 10.25 17.13 1.28
C PHE A 233 10.22 15.92 2.24
N GLU A 234 11.08 14.92 2.04
CA GLU A 234 11.07 13.66 2.81
C GLU A 234 11.39 13.86 4.29
N ASP A 235 12.37 14.72 4.59
CA ASP A 235 12.84 14.99 5.96
C ASP A 235 12.04 16.08 6.69
N ASP A 236 11.07 16.70 6.02
CA ASP A 236 10.21 17.73 6.60
C ASP A 236 8.75 17.23 6.64
N PRO A 237 8.20 16.92 7.82
CA PRO A 237 6.84 16.39 7.94
C PRO A 237 5.76 17.29 7.34
N GLY A 238 5.92 18.62 7.41
CA GLY A 238 4.96 19.56 6.84
C GLY A 238 4.99 19.55 5.31
N ARG A 239 6.18 19.51 4.71
CA ARG A 239 6.32 19.39 3.24
C ARG A 239 5.85 18.03 2.75
N LEU A 240 6.17 16.96 3.50
CA LEU A 240 5.74 15.60 3.20
C LEU A 240 4.21 15.50 3.21
N ALA A 241 3.55 16.16 4.19
CA ALA A 241 2.10 16.18 4.31
C ALA A 241 1.38 16.77 3.08
N VAL A 242 2.05 17.64 2.35
CA VAL A 242 1.53 18.22 1.10
C VAL A 242 1.94 17.36 -0.11
N ALA A 243 3.23 17.05 -0.23
CA ALA A 243 3.79 16.42 -1.43
C ALA A 243 3.25 15.00 -1.66
N VAL A 244 3.17 14.17 -0.61
CA VAL A 244 2.76 12.77 -0.77
C VAL A 244 1.34 12.64 -1.32
N PRO A 245 0.31 13.31 -0.76
CA PRO A 245 -1.04 13.26 -1.34
C PRO A 245 -1.12 13.83 -2.76
N GLU A 246 -0.43 14.94 -3.04
CA GLU A 246 -0.44 15.57 -4.37
C GLU A 246 0.25 14.69 -5.43
N ILE A 247 1.36 14.04 -5.09
CA ILE A 247 2.02 13.07 -5.98
C ILE A 247 1.11 11.86 -6.22
N TYR A 248 0.50 11.31 -5.16
CA TYR A 248 -0.43 10.20 -5.29
C TYR A 248 -1.63 10.55 -6.19
N ALA A 249 -2.11 11.79 -6.13
CA ALA A 249 -3.23 12.29 -6.93
C ALA A 249 -2.90 12.46 -8.42
N LEU A 250 -1.64 12.30 -8.85
CA LEU A 250 -1.31 12.35 -10.27
C LEU A 250 -2.07 11.24 -11.04
N PRO A 251 -2.68 11.55 -12.20
CA PRO A 251 -3.46 10.57 -12.98
C PRO A 251 -2.66 9.32 -13.38
N THR A 252 -1.34 9.45 -13.47
CA THR A 252 -0.44 8.34 -13.77
C THR A 252 -0.19 7.42 -12.57
N LEU A 253 -0.65 7.79 -11.37
CA LEU A 253 -0.52 7.03 -10.13
C LEU A 253 -1.87 6.60 -9.58
N GLY A 254 -2.54 7.46 -8.82
CA GLY A 254 -3.71 7.11 -8.03
C GLY A 254 -4.85 6.51 -8.85
N ASP A 255 -5.13 7.06 -10.02
CA ASP A 255 -6.19 6.57 -10.93
C ASP A 255 -5.92 5.16 -11.47
N ARG A 256 -4.67 4.69 -11.42
CA ARG A 256 -4.28 3.35 -11.88
C ARG A 256 -4.27 2.32 -10.78
N VAL A 257 -4.39 2.72 -9.51
CA VAL A 257 -4.40 1.78 -8.38
C VAL A 257 -5.74 1.04 -8.33
N VAL A 258 -5.70 -0.26 -8.56
CA VAL A 258 -6.90 -1.12 -8.57
C VAL A 258 -7.07 -1.90 -7.27
N LEU A 259 -5.98 -2.10 -6.51
CA LEU A 259 -5.97 -2.81 -5.25
C LEU A 259 -4.83 -2.30 -4.36
N ASN A 260 -5.16 -2.06 -3.10
CA ASN A 260 -4.18 -1.89 -2.03
C ASN A 260 -4.25 -3.11 -1.12
N LEU A 261 -3.11 -3.75 -0.88
CA LEU A 261 -2.93 -4.94 -0.05
C LEU A 261 -1.88 -4.65 1.01
N THR A 262 -2.28 -4.56 2.29
CA THR A 262 -1.31 -4.44 3.38
C THR A 262 -0.83 -5.82 3.81
N ASP A 263 0.47 -6.04 3.70
CA ASP A 263 1.17 -7.20 4.26
C ASP A 263 1.37 -6.98 5.76
N ALA A 264 0.38 -7.42 6.53
CA ALA A 264 0.37 -7.39 7.99
C ALA A 264 0.62 -8.78 8.59
N LEU A 265 1.38 -9.64 7.91
CA LEU A 265 1.80 -10.93 8.48
C LEU A 265 2.65 -10.71 9.74
N ILE A 266 3.59 -9.78 9.64
CA ILE A 266 4.42 -9.32 10.75
C ILE A 266 4.48 -7.80 10.64
N GLY A 267 4.01 -7.09 11.66
CA GLY A 267 4.07 -5.64 11.74
C GLY A 267 5.32 -5.17 12.49
N GLN A 268 6.08 -4.22 11.94
CA GLN A 268 7.18 -3.57 12.63
C GLN A 268 6.76 -2.18 13.07
N TYR A 269 6.75 -1.94 14.39
CA TYR A 269 6.24 -0.72 15.01
C TYR A 269 7.32 0.32 15.33
N GLU A 270 8.60 0.02 15.15
CA GLU A 270 9.74 0.90 15.39
C GLU A 270 10.88 0.61 14.42
N GLY A 271 11.78 1.60 14.18
CA GLY A 271 13.01 1.42 13.40
C GLY A 271 12.90 1.85 11.93
N GLY A 272 11.75 2.29 11.46
CA GLY A 272 11.55 2.80 10.09
C GLY A 272 11.98 1.78 9.03
N ALA A 273 12.71 2.22 8.00
CA ALA A 273 13.16 1.39 6.89
C ALA A 273 14.23 0.33 7.27
N LYS A 274 14.65 0.26 8.53
CA LYS A 274 15.59 -0.77 9.00
C LYS A 274 14.81 -2.03 9.37
N GLY A 275 15.23 -3.19 8.87
CA GLY A 275 14.63 -4.47 9.24
C GLY A 275 15.02 -4.86 10.67
N LEU A 276 14.14 -4.60 11.64
CA LEU A 276 14.40 -4.78 13.08
C LEU A 276 13.34 -5.70 13.71
N LEU A 277 13.55 -7.01 13.65
CA LEU A 277 12.63 -8.01 14.21
C LEU A 277 12.28 -7.81 15.68
N GLN A 278 13.22 -7.29 16.49
CA GLN A 278 12.99 -7.01 17.91
C GLN A 278 11.88 -5.96 18.17
N TYR A 279 11.50 -5.18 17.15
CA TYR A 279 10.41 -4.22 17.19
C TYR A 279 9.23 -4.66 16.32
N SER A 280 9.02 -5.97 16.22
CA SER A 280 7.99 -6.54 15.37
C SER A 280 7.05 -7.44 16.15
N THR A 281 5.81 -7.51 15.68
CA THR A 281 4.76 -8.40 16.20
C THR A 281 4.17 -9.23 15.06
N VAL A 282 3.83 -10.48 15.36
CA VAL A 282 3.18 -11.39 14.41
C VAL A 282 1.67 -11.16 14.49
N LEU A 283 1.05 -10.79 13.36
CA LEU A 283 -0.39 -10.60 13.25
C LEU A 283 -1.05 -11.65 12.35
N ASN A 284 -0.31 -12.25 11.43
CA ASN A 284 -0.82 -13.24 10.47
C ASN A 284 -2.02 -12.74 9.66
N GLN A 285 -1.98 -11.48 9.22
CA GLN A 285 -3.09 -10.82 8.54
C GLN A 285 -2.68 -10.27 7.17
N LEU A 286 -3.64 -10.24 6.24
CA LEU A 286 -3.60 -9.50 4.98
C LEU A 286 -4.81 -8.58 4.91
N TRP A 287 -4.62 -7.29 4.59
CA TRP A 287 -5.70 -6.32 4.56
C TRP A 287 -5.92 -5.80 3.15
N PHE A 288 -7.15 -5.85 2.67
CA PHE A 288 -7.55 -5.49 1.32
C PHE A 288 -8.44 -4.25 1.34
N SER A 289 -8.14 -3.27 0.48
CA SER A 289 -9.01 -2.12 0.25
C SER A 289 -8.71 -1.47 -1.11
N ARG A 290 -9.66 -0.67 -1.61
CA ARG A 290 -9.39 0.31 -2.66
C ARG A 290 -9.01 1.67 -2.10
N ASP A 291 -9.22 1.89 -0.82
CA ASP A 291 -8.97 3.14 -0.14
C ASP A 291 -7.60 3.10 0.55
N PRO A 292 -6.57 3.76 -0.01
CA PRO A 292 -5.24 3.77 0.55
C PRO A 292 -5.18 4.51 1.89
N VAL A 293 -5.98 5.58 2.03
CA VAL A 293 -6.02 6.39 3.27
C VAL A 293 -6.56 5.57 4.42
N ALA A 294 -7.65 4.84 4.19
CA ALA A 294 -8.27 4.00 5.20
C ALA A 294 -7.32 2.89 5.69
N LEU A 295 -6.59 2.23 4.77
CA LEU A 295 -5.58 1.22 5.13
C LEU A 295 -4.44 1.82 5.96
N ASP A 296 -3.88 2.95 5.51
CA ASP A 296 -2.78 3.62 6.22
C ASP A 296 -3.23 4.10 7.60
N ARG A 297 -4.47 4.60 7.74
CA ARG A 297 -5.05 4.99 9.05
C ARG A 297 -5.23 3.80 9.99
N LEU A 298 -5.67 2.65 9.48
CA LEU A 298 -5.74 1.42 10.27
C LEU A 298 -4.35 0.91 10.63
N ALA A 299 -3.40 0.96 9.72
CA ALA A 299 -2.01 0.57 9.95
C ALA A 299 -1.37 1.41 11.07
N ILE A 300 -1.51 2.73 11.03
CA ILE A 300 -1.04 3.62 12.09
C ILE A 300 -1.65 3.25 13.44
N ARG A 301 -2.97 3.02 13.50
CA ARG A 301 -3.66 2.65 14.75
C ARG A 301 -3.17 1.33 15.29
N GLU A 302 -2.91 0.35 14.43
CA GLU A 302 -2.40 -0.96 14.84
C GLU A 302 -0.97 -0.85 15.38
N LEU A 303 -0.07 -0.14 14.69
CA LEU A 303 1.29 0.08 15.15
C LEU A 303 1.34 0.87 16.48
N ASP A 304 0.46 1.85 16.66
CA ASP A 304 0.34 2.59 17.92
C ASP A 304 -0.14 1.67 19.05
N ARG A 305 -1.10 0.79 18.78
CA ARG A 305 -1.56 -0.22 19.74
C ARG A 305 -0.42 -1.12 20.22
N GLU A 306 0.41 -1.62 19.31
CA GLU A 306 1.55 -2.47 19.65
C GLU A 306 2.60 -1.70 20.48
N ARG A 307 2.84 -0.43 20.17
CA ARG A 307 3.72 0.44 20.98
C ARG A 307 3.21 0.63 22.40
N GLN A 308 1.91 0.83 22.58
CA GLN A 308 1.29 0.98 23.91
C GLN A 308 1.47 -0.27 24.75
N VAL A 309 1.35 -1.47 24.16
CA VAL A 309 1.55 -2.75 24.84
C VAL A 309 2.96 -2.84 25.45
N ILE A 310 3.98 -2.41 24.73
CA ILE A 310 5.38 -2.47 25.20
C ILE A 310 5.84 -1.19 25.91
N LYS A 311 4.94 -0.21 26.09
CA LYS A 311 5.23 1.11 26.68
C LYS A 311 6.37 1.86 25.95
N ALA A 312 6.45 1.72 24.63
CA ALA A 312 7.39 2.49 23.81
C ALA A 312 7.05 3.99 23.84
N PRO A 313 8.04 4.88 23.58
CA PRO A 313 7.79 6.32 23.46
C PRO A 313 6.68 6.60 22.44
N GLY A 314 5.93 7.66 22.70
CA GLY A 314 4.77 8.02 21.88
C GLY A 314 5.14 8.22 20.42
N PHE A 315 4.35 7.59 19.56
CA PHE A 315 4.42 7.73 18.11
C PHE A 315 3.74 9.04 17.69
N LYS A 316 4.38 9.76 16.78
CA LYS A 316 3.81 10.99 16.21
C LYS A 316 3.48 10.75 14.74
N PRO A 317 2.29 10.18 14.43
CA PRO A 317 1.86 10.09 13.04
C PRO A 317 1.74 11.50 12.47
N ASN A 318 1.85 11.62 11.16
CA ASN A 318 1.64 12.88 10.45
C ASN A 318 0.13 13.03 10.10
N PRO A 319 -0.71 13.56 10.99
CA PRO A 319 -2.15 13.61 10.75
C PRO A 319 -2.53 14.53 9.59
N GLU A 320 -1.70 15.54 9.30
CA GLU A 320 -1.91 16.50 8.23
C GLU A 320 -1.78 15.84 6.85
N LEU A 321 -0.86 14.89 6.69
CA LEU A 321 -0.74 14.09 5.46
C LEU A 321 -2.08 13.41 5.11
N TYR A 322 -2.70 12.75 6.08
CA TYR A 322 -3.96 12.02 5.87
C TYR A 322 -5.17 12.95 5.75
N ALA A 323 -5.13 14.11 6.41
CA ALA A 323 -6.15 15.15 6.22
C ALA A 323 -6.10 15.73 4.79
N ASN A 324 -4.91 16.04 4.29
CA ASN A 324 -4.71 16.52 2.92
C ASN A 324 -5.09 15.47 1.89
N ALA A 325 -4.76 14.19 2.12
CA ALA A 325 -5.18 13.09 1.25
C ALA A 325 -6.72 12.99 1.18
N ALA A 326 -7.42 13.16 2.30
CA ALA A 326 -8.88 13.16 2.31
C ALA A 326 -9.48 14.39 1.61
N LEU A 327 -8.86 15.57 1.74
CA LEU A 327 -9.26 16.78 1.00
C LEU A 327 -9.13 16.61 -0.52
N LEU A 328 -8.10 15.89 -0.96
CA LEU A 328 -7.91 15.52 -2.37
C LEU A 328 -8.78 14.33 -2.80
N GLN A 329 -9.70 13.86 -1.95
CA GLN A 329 -10.61 12.74 -2.21
C GLN A 329 -9.90 11.40 -2.51
N LEU A 330 -8.68 11.20 -2.00
CA LEU A 330 -7.92 9.96 -2.19
C LEU A 330 -8.42 8.82 -1.30
N GLY A 331 -9.19 9.13 -0.26
CA GLY A 331 -9.79 8.15 0.64
C GLY A 331 -10.32 8.73 1.94
N VAL A 332 -10.68 7.85 2.86
CA VAL A 332 -11.37 8.17 4.12
C VAL A 332 -10.38 8.24 5.29
N ASN A 333 -10.18 9.44 5.83
CA ASN A 333 -9.31 9.67 7.00
C ASN A 333 -10.03 9.45 8.36
N ASP A 334 -11.36 9.56 8.41
CA ASP A 334 -12.14 9.40 9.63
C ASP A 334 -12.33 7.92 9.98
N PRO A 335 -11.77 7.43 11.12
CA PRO A 335 -11.89 6.03 11.53
C PRO A 335 -13.34 5.54 11.71
N ALA A 336 -14.27 6.44 12.08
CA ALA A 336 -15.69 6.10 12.26
C ALA A 336 -16.38 5.76 10.92
N ARG A 337 -15.79 6.14 9.81
CA ARG A 337 -16.27 5.90 8.45
C ARG A 337 -15.56 4.74 7.74
N ILE A 338 -14.64 4.05 8.44
CA ILE A 338 -13.95 2.87 7.93
C ILE A 338 -14.68 1.63 8.44
N GLN A 339 -15.26 0.87 7.52
CA GLN A 339 -15.90 -0.42 7.81
C GLN A 339 -14.87 -1.54 7.66
N VAL A 340 -14.68 -2.32 8.73
CA VAL A 340 -13.73 -3.44 8.73
C VAL A 340 -14.49 -4.75 8.77
N GLY A 341 -14.36 -5.56 7.71
CA GLY A 341 -14.78 -6.96 7.68
C GLY A 341 -13.61 -7.86 8.06
N LYS A 342 -13.88 -9.01 8.67
CA LYS A 342 -12.86 -10.02 9.02
C LYS A 342 -13.25 -11.40 8.49
N LEU A 343 -12.24 -12.12 7.98
CA LEU A 343 -12.29 -13.52 7.59
C LEU A 343 -11.21 -14.29 8.39
N HIS A 344 -11.63 -15.37 9.02
CA HIS A 344 -10.76 -16.28 9.76
C HIS A 344 -10.60 -17.62 9.05
#